data_0d2e389c88b8fc9bc5e6c633c04f2852
#
_entry.id   0d2e389c88b8fc9bc5e6c633c04f2852
#
_cell.length_a   1.000
_cell.length_b   1.000
_cell.length_c   1.000
_cell.angle_alpha   90.00
_cell.angle_beta   90.00
_cell.angle_gamma   90.00
#
_symmetry.space_group_name_H-M   'P 1'
#
loop_
_entity.id
_entity.type
_entity.pdbx_description
1 polymer ?
#
loop_
_entity_poly.entity_id
_entity_poly.type
_entity_poly.pdbx_seq_one_letter_code
_entity_poly.pdbx_strand_id
1 'polypeptide(L)'
;DYRAALDIMRRAASTLDGFPFANIIFPDFVEVFGTTDWEASLPALEQFTQQSSAEFAVRPFIVLDQPRMMAQMLAWTRHSSHHVRRLASEGCRPRLPWAMALPALKADPTPILPILEQLKADESDYVRRSVANNLNDIAKDHPQLVIDTVRRWQSHATPDMHALIRHALRTLIKQGSAEALALVGYGGESAFVIKDLQIEPQSVPMGGEMTLSFTVENHSAEPQNLLIDYVVYHMRANGKQTAKVFKLSKSQLAPNETLRLRKKHSFRPITTRVYYPGEHAAAVQINGVLSE
;
A
#
# COMPACT_ATOMS: atom_id res chain seq x y z
N ASP A 1 10.99 -30.97 24.19
CA ASP A 1 10.29 -29.92 24.93
C ASP A 1 10.44 -28.59 24.20
N TYR A 2 9.31 -27.91 23.92
CA TYR A 2 9.27 -26.66 23.18
C TYR A 2 10.10 -25.54 23.84
N ARG A 3 9.94 -25.34 25.15
CA ARG A 3 10.64 -24.25 25.87
C ARG A 3 12.17 -24.45 25.85
N ALA A 4 12.66 -25.67 26.00
CA ALA A 4 14.10 -25.96 25.91
C ALA A 4 14.64 -25.67 24.48
N ALA A 5 13.91 -26.07 23.44
CA ALA A 5 14.27 -25.75 22.06
C ALA A 5 14.23 -24.26 21.80
N LEU A 6 13.20 -23.54 22.28
CA LEU A 6 13.06 -22.11 22.16
C LEU A 6 14.21 -21.34 22.80
N ASP A 7 14.70 -21.78 23.98
CA ASP A 7 15.87 -21.19 24.64
C ASP A 7 17.15 -21.36 23.81
N ILE A 8 17.31 -22.48 23.12
CA ILE A 8 18.42 -22.69 22.17
C ILE A 8 18.29 -21.69 21.00
N MET A 9 17.10 -21.57 20.41
CA MET A 9 16.83 -20.65 19.31
C MET A 9 17.09 -19.20 19.71
N ARG A 10 16.67 -18.78 20.89
CA ARG A 10 16.90 -17.41 21.40
C ARG A 10 18.39 -17.08 21.56
N ARG A 11 19.17 -18.05 22.06
CA ARG A 11 20.65 -17.91 22.17
C ARG A 11 21.31 -17.88 20.80
N ALA A 12 20.90 -18.76 19.89
CA ALA A 12 21.41 -18.80 18.52
C ALA A 12 21.12 -17.49 17.78
N ALA A 13 19.90 -16.96 17.88
CA ALA A 13 19.51 -15.69 17.28
C ALA A 13 20.43 -14.54 17.74
N SER A 14 20.79 -14.49 19.02
CA SER A 14 21.67 -13.45 19.57
C SER A 14 23.12 -13.47 19.03
N THR A 15 23.52 -14.56 18.38
CA THR A 15 24.88 -14.73 17.81
C THR A 15 24.93 -14.56 16.28
N LEU A 16 23.79 -14.51 15.59
CA LEU A 16 23.70 -14.47 14.13
C LEU A 16 23.34 -13.06 13.62
N ASP A 17 24.18 -12.08 13.96
CA ASP A 17 24.04 -10.74 13.41
C ASP A 17 24.42 -10.68 11.92
N GLY A 18 23.71 -9.90 11.13
CA GLY A 18 24.01 -9.63 9.72
C GLY A 18 23.36 -10.55 8.70
N PHE A 19 22.49 -11.49 9.12
CA PHE A 19 21.75 -12.40 8.22
C PHE A 19 20.22 -12.29 8.38
N PRO A 20 19.59 -11.13 8.16
CA PRO A 20 18.19 -10.94 8.48
C PRO A 20 17.23 -11.88 7.74
N PHE A 21 17.59 -12.31 6.53
CA PHE A 21 16.79 -13.28 5.77
C PHE A 21 16.91 -14.72 6.34
N ALA A 22 18.11 -15.13 6.72
CA ALA A 22 18.29 -16.45 7.35
C ALA A 22 17.64 -16.51 8.74
N ASN A 23 17.63 -15.40 9.46
CA ASN A 23 17.07 -15.30 10.80
C ASN A 23 15.53 -15.44 10.84
N ILE A 24 14.85 -15.51 9.69
CA ILE A 24 13.41 -15.77 9.62
C ILE A 24 13.04 -17.16 10.19
N ILE A 25 13.99 -18.07 10.23
CA ILE A 25 13.80 -19.42 10.81
C ILE A 25 13.41 -19.36 12.30
N PHE A 26 13.86 -18.35 13.06
CA PHE A 26 13.55 -18.23 14.47
C PHE A 26 12.08 -17.92 14.75
N PRO A 27 11.46 -16.88 14.16
CA PRO A 27 10.03 -16.67 14.29
C PRO A 27 9.22 -17.80 13.64
N ASP A 28 9.67 -18.41 12.54
CA ASP A 28 9.02 -19.55 11.90
C ASP A 28 8.91 -20.76 12.84
N PHE A 29 9.97 -21.05 13.62
CA PHE A 29 9.93 -22.08 14.66
C PHE A 29 8.80 -21.80 15.68
N VAL A 30 8.60 -20.56 16.09
CA VAL A 30 7.52 -20.19 17.00
C VAL A 30 6.15 -20.31 16.32
N GLU A 31 6.05 -19.93 15.03
CA GLU A 31 4.83 -20.10 14.23
C GLU A 31 4.35 -21.56 14.25
N VAL A 32 5.28 -22.49 14.03
CA VAL A 32 4.97 -23.93 13.88
C VAL A 32 4.72 -24.62 15.22
N PHE A 33 5.49 -24.31 16.25
CA PHE A 33 5.52 -25.09 17.49
C PHE A 33 5.04 -24.33 18.73
N GLY A 34 4.89 -23.01 18.65
CA GLY A 34 4.70 -22.15 19.83
C GLY A 34 3.27 -21.75 20.14
N THR A 35 2.30 -22.08 19.29
CA THR A 35 0.92 -21.57 19.40
C THR A 35 0.17 -22.02 20.65
N THR A 36 0.63 -23.05 21.32
CA THR A 36 0.05 -23.56 22.58
C THR A 36 0.69 -22.97 23.84
N ASP A 37 1.83 -22.29 23.72
CA ASP A 37 2.57 -21.69 24.86
C ASP A 37 2.85 -20.21 24.60
N TRP A 38 1.82 -19.39 24.76
CA TRP A 38 1.87 -17.94 24.49
C TRP A 38 2.87 -17.20 25.40
N GLU A 39 3.00 -17.66 26.65
CA GLU A 39 3.87 -17.01 27.64
C GLU A 39 5.36 -17.10 27.24
N ALA A 40 5.76 -18.23 26.67
CA ALA A 40 7.11 -18.39 26.16
C ALA A 40 7.27 -17.79 24.75
N SER A 41 6.26 -17.91 23.91
CA SER A 41 6.30 -17.55 22.49
C SER A 41 6.31 -16.04 22.23
N LEU A 42 5.45 -15.27 22.91
CA LEU A 42 5.34 -13.82 22.65
C LEU A 42 6.63 -13.05 22.97
N PRO A 43 7.32 -13.28 24.10
CA PRO A 43 8.62 -12.67 24.35
C PRO A 43 9.71 -13.10 23.35
N ALA A 44 9.62 -14.32 22.82
CA ALA A 44 10.56 -14.80 21.80
C ALA A 44 10.31 -14.10 20.45
N LEU A 45 9.05 -13.94 20.03
CA LEU A 45 8.69 -13.16 18.82
C LEU A 45 9.11 -11.70 18.93
N GLU A 46 8.97 -11.10 20.12
CA GLU A 46 9.45 -9.75 20.41
C GLU A 46 10.98 -9.63 20.27
N GLN A 47 11.73 -10.63 20.72
CA GLN A 47 13.17 -10.69 20.53
C GLN A 47 13.55 -10.90 19.06
N PHE A 48 12.95 -11.89 18.39
CA PHE A 48 13.31 -12.29 17.03
C PHE A 48 12.99 -11.22 15.99
N THR A 49 11.89 -10.47 16.17
CA THR A 49 11.52 -9.41 15.25
C THR A 49 12.56 -8.28 15.18
N GLN A 50 13.44 -8.17 16.18
CA GLN A 50 14.50 -7.15 16.20
C GLN A 50 15.69 -7.51 15.29
N GLN A 51 15.82 -8.77 14.91
CA GLN A 51 16.90 -9.28 14.05
C GLN A 51 16.39 -9.68 12.66
N SER A 52 15.09 -9.95 12.55
CA SER A 52 14.40 -10.33 11.32
C SER A 52 13.00 -9.75 11.33
N SER A 53 11.99 -10.49 10.84
CA SER A 53 10.60 -10.10 10.96
C SER A 53 9.73 -11.27 11.43
N ALA A 54 8.94 -11.03 12.49
CA ALA A 54 8.00 -12.00 13.03
C ALA A 54 6.56 -11.79 12.50
N GLU A 55 6.37 -10.98 11.45
CA GLU A 55 5.05 -10.61 10.92
C GLU A 55 4.21 -11.79 10.44
N PHE A 56 4.82 -12.87 10.01
CA PHE A 56 4.13 -14.12 9.65
C PHE A 56 3.75 -14.90 10.91
N ALA A 57 4.69 -15.08 11.81
CA ALA A 57 4.58 -15.92 13.00
C ALA A 57 3.52 -15.47 14.01
N VAL A 58 3.17 -14.20 14.05
CA VAL A 58 2.10 -13.68 14.92
C VAL A 58 0.69 -14.01 14.41
N ARG A 59 0.54 -14.37 13.13
CA ARG A 59 -0.78 -14.51 12.50
C ARG A 59 -1.58 -15.73 12.98
N PRO A 60 -1.00 -16.92 13.18
CA PRO A 60 -1.70 -18.03 13.84
C PRO A 60 -2.25 -17.64 15.22
N PHE A 61 -1.52 -16.84 15.99
CA PHE A 61 -1.98 -16.37 17.31
C PHE A 61 -3.19 -15.45 17.18
N ILE A 62 -3.23 -14.58 16.15
CA ILE A 62 -4.42 -13.72 15.86
C ILE A 62 -5.62 -14.60 15.51
N VAL A 63 -5.42 -15.69 14.75
CA VAL A 63 -6.51 -16.59 14.35
C VAL A 63 -7.03 -17.38 15.54
N LEU A 64 -6.14 -17.81 16.45
CA LEU A 64 -6.50 -18.61 17.63
C LEU A 64 -7.24 -17.80 18.70
N ASP A 65 -6.77 -16.60 19.00
CA ASP A 65 -7.38 -15.70 19.99
C ASP A 65 -7.13 -14.25 19.59
N GLN A 66 -7.99 -13.74 18.69
CA GLN A 66 -7.86 -12.38 18.16
C GLN A 66 -7.87 -11.32 19.25
N PRO A 67 -8.82 -11.30 20.23
CA PRO A 67 -8.82 -10.28 21.27
C PRO A 67 -7.52 -10.24 22.08
N ARG A 68 -7.01 -11.40 22.49
CA ARG A 68 -5.76 -11.52 23.25
C ARG A 68 -4.56 -11.03 22.45
N MET A 69 -4.46 -11.43 21.17
CA MET A 69 -3.31 -11.04 20.34
C MET A 69 -3.36 -9.56 19.96
N MET A 70 -4.54 -9.01 19.68
CA MET A 70 -4.68 -7.57 19.39
C MET A 70 -4.35 -6.71 20.63
N ALA A 71 -4.68 -7.16 21.83
CA ALA A 71 -4.25 -6.51 23.07
C ALA A 71 -2.73 -6.51 23.23
N GLN A 72 -2.07 -7.64 22.91
CA GLN A 72 -0.61 -7.72 22.90
C GLN A 72 0.02 -6.79 21.86
N MET A 73 -0.54 -6.74 20.66
CA MET A 73 -0.07 -5.82 19.61
C MET A 73 -0.24 -4.35 20.02
N LEU A 74 -1.35 -4.01 20.68
CA LEU A 74 -1.53 -2.66 21.22
C LEU A 74 -0.48 -2.35 22.31
N ALA A 75 -0.12 -3.31 23.17
CA ALA A 75 0.97 -3.13 24.13
C ALA A 75 2.33 -2.90 23.42
N TRP A 76 2.61 -3.63 22.35
CA TRP A 76 3.83 -3.48 21.55
C TRP A 76 3.97 -2.12 20.85
N THR A 77 2.90 -1.36 20.66
CA THR A 77 3.00 0.02 20.12
C THR A 77 3.84 0.96 20.98
N ARG A 78 4.05 0.63 22.26
CA ARG A 78 4.82 1.44 23.22
C ARG A 78 6.22 0.90 23.47
N HIS A 79 6.63 -0.15 22.75
CA HIS A 79 7.94 -0.77 22.92
C HIS A 79 9.07 0.17 22.47
N SER A 80 10.23 0.13 23.14
CA SER A 80 11.40 0.97 22.81
C SER A 80 11.93 0.70 21.40
N SER A 81 11.97 -0.58 20.96
CA SER A 81 12.41 -0.97 19.64
C SER A 81 11.35 -0.67 18.56
N HIS A 82 11.74 0.08 17.54
CA HIS A 82 10.87 0.34 16.38
C HIS A 82 10.53 -0.93 15.58
N HIS A 83 11.34 -1.99 15.67
CA HIS A 83 11.03 -3.29 15.07
C HIS A 83 9.79 -3.92 15.70
N VAL A 84 9.68 -3.86 17.03
CA VAL A 84 8.52 -4.39 17.77
C VAL A 84 7.29 -3.50 17.54
N ARG A 85 7.46 -2.17 17.54
CA ARG A 85 6.36 -1.24 17.19
C ARG A 85 5.86 -1.48 15.76
N ARG A 86 6.77 -1.72 14.81
CA ARG A 86 6.39 -2.09 13.43
C ARG A 86 5.68 -3.44 13.39
N LEU A 87 6.14 -4.45 14.14
CA LEU A 87 5.46 -5.75 14.21
C LEU A 87 4.00 -5.61 14.64
N ALA A 88 3.70 -4.74 15.60
CA ALA A 88 2.35 -4.46 16.05
C ALA A 88 1.42 -4.04 14.89
N SER A 89 1.90 -3.22 13.97
CA SER A 89 1.13 -2.81 12.78
C SER A 89 1.20 -3.82 11.64
N GLU A 90 2.39 -4.35 11.32
CA GLU A 90 2.57 -5.20 10.14
C GLU A 90 1.94 -6.58 10.31
N GLY A 91 2.05 -7.18 11.51
CA GLY A 91 1.54 -8.52 11.79
C GLY A 91 0.01 -8.61 11.68
N CYS A 92 -0.71 -7.54 12.00
CA CYS A 92 -2.18 -7.50 11.92
C CYS A 92 -2.73 -6.98 10.57
N ARG A 93 -1.89 -6.75 9.55
CA ARG A 93 -2.36 -6.36 8.23
C ARG A 93 -3.35 -7.39 7.67
N PRO A 94 -4.55 -6.98 7.22
CA PRO A 94 -5.56 -7.93 6.71
C PRO A 94 -5.06 -8.72 5.49
N ARG A 95 -4.15 -8.13 4.68
CA ARG A 95 -3.68 -8.64 3.39
C ARG A 95 -2.15 -8.57 3.28
N LEU A 96 -1.44 -9.08 4.27
CA LEU A 96 0.03 -9.10 4.24
C LEU A 96 0.52 -9.97 3.07
N PRO A 97 1.40 -9.46 2.19
CA PRO A 97 1.97 -10.25 1.10
C PRO A 97 2.71 -11.50 1.62
N TRP A 98 2.57 -12.62 0.91
CA TRP A 98 3.17 -13.93 1.19
C TRP A 98 2.70 -14.62 2.46
N ALA A 99 1.92 -13.97 3.30
CA ALA A 99 1.36 -14.53 4.52
C ALA A 99 -0.09 -14.99 4.32
N MET A 100 -0.56 -15.84 5.24
CA MET A 100 -1.99 -16.15 5.34
C MET A 100 -2.79 -14.84 5.51
N ALA A 101 -3.93 -14.71 4.83
CA ALA A 101 -4.86 -13.60 5.06
C ALA A 101 -5.51 -13.73 6.44
N LEU A 102 -6.00 -12.63 6.98
CA LEU A 102 -6.80 -12.59 8.22
C LEU A 102 -8.27 -12.26 7.88
N PRO A 103 -9.12 -13.26 7.58
CA PRO A 103 -10.48 -13.03 7.10
C PRO A 103 -11.32 -12.21 8.08
N ALA A 104 -11.19 -12.47 9.39
CA ALA A 104 -11.92 -11.71 10.41
C ALA A 104 -11.56 -10.22 10.40
N LEU A 105 -10.27 -9.89 10.31
CA LEU A 105 -9.81 -8.49 10.24
C LEU A 105 -10.05 -7.84 8.85
N LYS A 106 -10.32 -8.64 7.81
CA LYS A 106 -10.83 -8.13 6.52
C LYS A 106 -12.31 -7.78 6.62
N ALA A 107 -13.09 -8.59 7.33
CA ALA A 107 -14.51 -8.35 7.53
C ALA A 107 -14.76 -7.18 8.50
N ASP A 108 -14.02 -7.13 9.60
CA ASP A 108 -14.05 -6.04 10.58
C ASP A 108 -12.64 -5.61 10.97
N PRO A 109 -12.11 -4.51 10.42
CA PRO A 109 -10.79 -3.98 10.76
C PRO A 109 -10.77 -3.10 12.01
N THR A 110 -11.89 -2.89 12.70
CA THR A 110 -11.95 -1.99 13.86
C THR A 110 -10.97 -2.33 14.99
N PRO A 111 -10.62 -3.61 15.25
CA PRO A 111 -9.60 -3.95 16.26
C PRO A 111 -8.18 -3.45 15.90
N ILE A 112 -7.91 -3.16 14.62
CA ILE A 112 -6.60 -2.66 14.16
C ILE A 112 -6.47 -1.16 14.44
N LEU A 113 -7.55 -0.39 14.38
CA LEU A 113 -7.51 1.08 14.42
C LEU A 113 -6.81 1.66 15.65
N PRO A 114 -6.97 1.15 16.88
CA PRO A 114 -6.23 1.65 18.04
C PRO A 114 -4.71 1.53 17.89
N ILE A 115 -4.22 0.46 17.25
CA ILE A 115 -2.80 0.24 17.00
C ILE A 115 -2.28 1.30 16.03
N LEU A 116 -3.00 1.53 14.92
CA LEU A 116 -2.61 2.52 13.93
C LEU A 116 -2.68 3.94 14.48
N GLU A 117 -3.65 4.23 15.35
CA GLU A 117 -3.78 5.52 16.02
C GLU A 117 -2.58 5.84 16.91
N GLN A 118 -2.05 4.85 17.65
CA GLN A 118 -0.84 5.00 18.46
C GLN A 118 0.42 5.22 17.63
N LEU A 119 0.50 4.58 16.45
CA LEU A 119 1.72 4.54 15.62
C LEU A 119 1.72 5.55 14.47
N LYS A 120 0.64 6.30 14.24
CA LYS A 120 0.53 7.24 13.10
C LYS A 120 1.61 8.32 13.06
N ALA A 121 2.10 8.73 14.22
CA ALA A 121 3.14 9.77 14.38
C ALA A 121 4.44 9.19 14.95
N ASP A 122 4.70 7.90 14.77
CA ASP A 122 5.94 7.26 15.24
C ASP A 122 7.16 7.96 14.63
N GLU A 123 8.22 8.09 15.42
CA GLU A 123 9.48 8.69 14.99
C GLU A 123 10.12 7.94 13.81
N SER A 124 9.93 6.61 13.74
CA SER A 124 10.47 5.75 12.70
C SER A 124 9.62 5.76 11.43
N ASP A 125 10.21 6.15 10.30
CA ASP A 125 9.57 6.04 8.99
C ASP A 125 9.21 4.58 8.63
N TYR A 126 9.99 3.61 9.13
CA TYR A 126 9.73 2.19 8.95
C TYR A 126 8.38 1.77 9.59
N VAL A 127 8.08 2.31 10.77
CA VAL A 127 6.80 2.10 11.46
C VAL A 127 5.68 2.82 10.73
N ARG A 128 5.85 4.11 10.39
CA ARG A 128 4.84 4.90 9.68
C ARG A 128 4.47 4.30 8.32
N ARG A 129 5.45 3.72 7.59
CA ARG A 129 5.17 2.99 6.35
C ARG A 129 4.32 1.74 6.57
N SER A 130 4.53 1.02 7.65
CA SER A 130 3.68 -0.12 8.02
C SER A 130 2.25 0.31 8.29
N VAL A 131 2.05 1.39 9.07
CA VAL A 131 0.72 2.01 9.31
C VAL A 131 0.03 2.35 7.99
N ALA A 132 0.74 3.01 7.08
CA ALA A 132 0.19 3.37 5.77
C ALA A 132 -0.15 2.16 4.90
N ASN A 133 0.66 1.10 4.96
CA ASN A 133 0.39 -0.16 4.26
C ASN A 133 -0.84 -0.87 4.83
N ASN A 134 -1.00 -0.88 6.14
CA ASN A 134 -2.14 -1.48 6.82
C ASN A 134 -3.44 -0.75 6.43
N LEU A 135 -3.48 0.58 6.53
CA LEU A 135 -4.62 1.37 6.06
C LEU A 135 -4.94 1.13 4.58
N ASN A 136 -3.91 1.02 3.72
CA ASN A 136 -4.13 0.73 2.31
C ASN A 136 -4.69 -0.68 2.07
N ASP A 137 -4.40 -1.65 2.94
CA ASP A 137 -5.02 -2.98 2.87
C ASP A 137 -6.48 -2.91 3.32
N ILE A 138 -6.79 -2.19 4.39
CA ILE A 138 -8.15 -1.93 4.89
C ILE A 138 -8.99 -1.21 3.82
N ALA A 139 -8.42 -0.22 3.14
CA ALA A 139 -9.11 0.58 2.12
C ALA A 139 -9.68 -0.24 0.95
N LYS A 140 -9.19 -1.45 0.72
CA LYS A 140 -9.69 -2.33 -0.36
C LYS A 140 -11.08 -2.90 -0.06
N ASP A 141 -11.41 -3.08 1.21
CA ASP A 141 -12.69 -3.62 1.67
C ASP A 141 -13.54 -2.54 2.37
N HIS A 142 -12.91 -1.58 3.03
CA HIS A 142 -13.54 -0.53 3.85
C HIS A 142 -12.99 0.87 3.49
N PRO A 143 -13.22 1.36 2.26
CA PRO A 143 -12.64 2.63 1.80
C PRO A 143 -13.09 3.82 2.65
N GLN A 144 -14.38 3.89 3.03
CA GLN A 144 -14.91 5.01 3.80
C GLN A 144 -14.31 5.08 5.20
N LEU A 145 -14.12 3.94 5.88
CA LEU A 145 -13.48 3.88 7.19
C LEU A 145 -12.07 4.48 7.16
N VAL A 146 -11.30 4.18 6.10
CA VAL A 146 -9.95 4.74 5.93
C VAL A 146 -10.00 6.23 5.63
N ILE A 147 -10.89 6.67 4.73
CA ILE A 147 -11.09 8.10 4.41
C ILE A 147 -11.41 8.89 5.68
N ASP A 148 -12.35 8.41 6.50
CA ASP A 148 -12.75 9.09 7.73
C ASP A 148 -11.64 9.09 8.79
N THR A 149 -10.86 8.00 8.85
CA THR A 149 -9.71 7.91 9.75
C THR A 149 -8.63 8.92 9.37
N VAL A 150 -8.21 8.97 8.11
CA VAL A 150 -7.14 9.90 7.69
C VAL A 150 -7.63 11.35 7.65
N ARG A 151 -8.93 11.61 7.44
CA ARG A 151 -9.54 12.95 7.55
C ARG A 151 -9.37 13.52 8.96
N ARG A 152 -9.60 12.71 10.00
CA ARG A 152 -9.35 13.12 11.41
C ARG A 152 -7.86 13.40 11.66
N TRP A 153 -6.96 12.65 11.03
CA TRP A 153 -5.52 12.85 11.18
C TRP A 153 -5.02 14.13 10.50
N GLN A 154 -5.70 14.57 9.45
CA GLN A 154 -5.27 15.71 8.64
C GLN A 154 -5.34 17.04 9.38
N SER A 155 -6.21 17.20 10.38
CA SER A 155 -6.41 18.46 11.12
C SER A 155 -5.14 18.99 11.82
N HIS A 156 -4.16 18.12 12.10
CA HIS A 156 -2.88 18.47 12.75
C HIS A 156 -1.69 17.81 12.03
N ALA A 157 -1.79 17.67 10.71
CA ALA A 157 -0.83 16.88 9.95
C ALA A 157 0.52 17.59 9.78
N THR A 158 1.58 16.92 10.25
CA THR A 158 2.97 17.23 9.92
C THR A 158 3.29 16.79 8.47
N PRO A 159 4.44 17.21 7.88
CA PRO A 159 4.89 16.69 6.58
C PRO A 159 4.94 15.16 6.51
N ASP A 160 5.39 14.50 7.57
CA ASP A 160 5.44 13.04 7.68
C ASP A 160 4.02 12.42 7.68
N MET A 161 3.07 13.05 8.37
CA MET A 161 1.67 12.62 8.36
C MET A 161 1.05 12.77 6.97
N HIS A 162 1.34 13.85 6.26
CA HIS A 162 0.89 14.01 4.85
C HIS A 162 1.46 12.91 3.94
N ALA A 163 2.73 12.53 4.14
CA ALA A 163 3.35 11.44 3.40
C ALA A 163 2.68 10.10 3.72
N LEU A 164 2.40 9.82 5.00
CA LEU A 164 1.67 8.63 5.45
C LEU A 164 0.28 8.57 4.82
N ILE A 165 -0.51 9.65 4.90
CA ILE A 165 -1.87 9.72 4.35
C ILE A 165 -1.85 9.43 2.85
N ARG A 166 -0.95 10.07 2.09
CA ARG A 166 -0.81 9.82 0.65
C ARG A 166 -0.46 8.37 0.34
N HIS A 167 0.40 7.77 1.16
CA HIS A 167 0.78 6.36 1.00
C HIS A 167 -0.38 5.42 1.35
N ALA A 168 -1.14 5.71 2.39
CA ALA A 168 -2.33 4.95 2.79
C ALA A 168 -3.43 4.98 1.73
N LEU A 169 -3.66 6.14 1.13
CA LEU A 169 -4.71 6.34 0.12
C LEU A 169 -4.30 5.94 -1.31
N ARG A 170 -3.08 5.47 -1.55
CA ARG A 170 -2.54 5.25 -2.90
C ARG A 170 -3.38 4.37 -3.82
N THR A 171 -4.09 3.38 -3.26
CA THR A 171 -5.00 2.53 -4.04
C THR A 171 -6.27 3.29 -4.42
N LEU A 172 -6.88 4.00 -3.49
CA LEU A 172 -8.07 4.82 -3.73
C LEU A 172 -7.79 5.97 -4.71
N ILE A 173 -6.66 6.65 -4.55
CA ILE A 173 -6.18 7.68 -5.48
C ILE A 173 -6.07 7.11 -6.90
N LYS A 174 -5.48 5.92 -7.03
CA LYS A 174 -5.31 5.25 -8.32
C LYS A 174 -6.63 4.82 -8.95
N GLN A 175 -7.62 4.51 -8.12
CA GLN A 175 -8.99 4.19 -8.53
C GLN A 175 -9.84 5.42 -8.86
N GLY A 176 -9.29 6.64 -8.65
CA GLY A 176 -9.99 7.89 -8.94
C GLY A 176 -10.98 8.32 -7.86
N SER A 177 -10.84 7.85 -6.62
CA SER A 177 -11.71 8.29 -5.52
C SER A 177 -11.59 9.80 -5.29
N ALA A 178 -12.68 10.53 -5.54
CA ALA A 178 -12.73 11.99 -5.40
C ALA A 178 -12.39 12.45 -3.98
N GLU A 179 -12.91 11.75 -2.95
CA GLU A 179 -12.61 12.08 -1.56
C GLU A 179 -11.13 11.84 -1.20
N ALA A 180 -10.55 10.72 -1.68
CA ALA A 180 -9.14 10.43 -1.44
C ALA A 180 -8.22 11.44 -2.15
N LEU A 181 -8.58 11.85 -3.36
CA LEU A 181 -7.88 12.89 -4.13
C LEU A 181 -7.97 14.25 -3.44
N ALA A 182 -9.15 14.65 -2.95
CA ALA A 182 -9.33 15.90 -2.21
C ALA A 182 -8.44 15.94 -0.95
N LEU A 183 -8.37 14.85 -0.19
CA LEU A 183 -7.53 14.73 1.00
C LEU A 183 -6.02 14.90 0.73
N VAL A 184 -5.56 14.69 -0.49
CA VAL A 184 -4.15 14.86 -0.88
C VAL A 184 -3.90 16.05 -1.79
N GLY A 185 -4.89 16.98 -1.89
CA GLY A 185 -4.75 18.27 -2.56
C GLY A 185 -5.05 18.26 -4.06
N TYR A 186 -5.77 17.26 -4.56
CA TYR A 186 -6.23 17.14 -5.94
C TYR A 186 -7.77 17.19 -6.05
N GLY A 187 -8.45 17.80 -5.09
CA GLY A 187 -9.89 17.99 -5.10
C GLY A 187 -10.27 19.36 -5.67
N GLY A 188 -11.53 19.50 -6.01
CA GLY A 188 -12.13 20.72 -6.55
C GLY A 188 -12.96 20.43 -7.81
N GLU A 189 -13.67 21.43 -8.31
CA GLU A 189 -14.34 21.33 -9.62
C GLU A 189 -13.27 21.14 -10.70
N SER A 190 -13.39 20.06 -11.47
CA SER A 190 -12.46 19.73 -12.55
C SER A 190 -12.75 20.62 -13.76
N ALA A 191 -12.17 21.82 -13.79
CA ALA A 191 -12.29 22.78 -14.89
C ALA A 191 -11.08 22.68 -15.84
N PHE A 192 -10.64 21.47 -16.16
CA PHE A 192 -9.62 21.25 -17.18
C PHE A 192 -10.23 20.53 -18.39
N VAL A 193 -9.65 20.79 -19.56
CA VAL A 193 -10.04 20.14 -20.82
C VAL A 193 -8.81 19.41 -21.39
N ILE A 194 -9.04 18.16 -21.83
CA ILE A 194 -8.05 17.37 -22.57
C ILE A 194 -8.31 17.54 -24.06
N LYS A 195 -7.27 17.88 -24.82
CA LYS A 195 -7.35 18.06 -26.28
C LYS A 195 -6.25 17.26 -26.99
N ASP A 196 -6.47 17.01 -28.26
CA ASP A 196 -5.48 16.42 -29.19
C ASP A 196 -4.88 15.10 -28.70
N LEU A 197 -5.72 14.26 -28.07
CA LEU A 197 -5.27 12.93 -27.63
C LEU A 197 -4.94 12.05 -28.84
N GLN A 198 -3.67 11.67 -28.96
CA GLN A 198 -3.15 10.85 -30.05
C GLN A 198 -2.35 9.67 -29.48
N ILE A 199 -2.48 8.53 -30.14
CA ILE A 199 -1.76 7.30 -29.84
C ILE A 199 -1.08 6.81 -31.11
N GLU A 200 0.24 6.76 -31.13
CA GLU A 200 1.03 6.38 -32.30
C GLU A 200 2.15 5.38 -31.92
N PRO A 201 2.39 4.34 -32.76
CA PRO A 201 1.58 3.90 -33.89
C PRO A 201 0.29 3.19 -33.43
N GLN A 202 -0.69 3.07 -34.34
CA GLN A 202 -1.95 2.36 -34.08
C GLN A 202 -1.78 0.84 -33.98
N SER A 203 -0.70 0.29 -34.49
CA SER A 203 -0.36 -1.12 -34.38
C SER A 203 1.06 -1.26 -33.82
N VAL A 204 1.17 -2.05 -32.74
CA VAL A 204 2.43 -2.22 -32.01
C VAL A 204 2.77 -3.71 -31.96
N PRO A 205 3.91 -4.15 -32.50
CA PRO A 205 4.35 -5.53 -32.32
C PRO A 205 4.75 -5.80 -30.86
N MET A 206 4.76 -7.08 -30.49
CA MET A 206 5.27 -7.50 -29.17
C MET A 206 6.71 -6.97 -28.97
N GLY A 207 6.95 -6.34 -27.83
CA GLY A 207 8.23 -5.70 -27.52
C GLY A 207 8.37 -4.27 -28.05
N GLY A 208 7.44 -3.80 -28.88
CA GLY A 208 7.40 -2.43 -29.38
C GLY A 208 6.89 -1.40 -28.35
N GLU A 209 6.75 -0.16 -28.82
CA GLU A 209 6.32 0.97 -27.99
C GLU A 209 5.22 1.76 -28.71
N MET A 210 4.27 2.28 -27.94
CA MET A 210 3.36 3.34 -28.36
C MET A 210 3.73 4.65 -27.72
N THR A 211 3.39 5.77 -28.36
CA THR A 211 3.49 7.11 -27.79
C THR A 211 2.08 7.69 -27.63
N LEU A 212 1.77 8.10 -26.41
CA LEU A 212 0.59 8.87 -26.06
C LEU A 212 0.97 10.34 -26.03
N SER A 213 0.25 11.22 -26.72
CA SER A 213 0.43 12.66 -26.68
C SER A 213 -0.92 13.36 -26.55
N PHE A 214 -0.98 14.44 -25.76
CA PHE A 214 -2.19 15.22 -25.51
C PHE A 214 -1.86 16.56 -24.89
N THR A 215 -2.85 17.44 -24.86
CA THR A 215 -2.78 18.78 -24.27
C THR A 215 -3.82 18.87 -23.15
N VAL A 216 -3.44 19.50 -22.03
CA VAL A 216 -4.34 19.81 -20.91
C VAL A 216 -4.41 21.31 -20.75
N GLU A 217 -5.62 21.87 -20.69
CA GLU A 217 -5.86 23.30 -20.47
C GLU A 217 -6.63 23.50 -19.17
N ASN A 218 -6.20 24.45 -18.34
CA ASN A 218 -6.94 24.86 -17.15
C ASN A 218 -7.92 25.98 -17.52
N HIS A 219 -9.22 25.72 -17.47
CA HIS A 219 -10.28 26.67 -17.74
C HIS A 219 -10.87 27.29 -16.46
N SER A 220 -10.29 27.04 -15.29
CA SER A 220 -10.72 27.67 -14.04
C SER A 220 -10.08 29.03 -13.83
N ALA A 221 -10.69 29.84 -12.96
CA ALA A 221 -10.14 31.13 -12.53
C ALA A 221 -8.97 30.96 -11.53
N GLU A 222 -8.75 29.74 -10.99
CA GLU A 222 -7.76 29.45 -9.95
C GLU A 222 -6.72 28.44 -10.43
N PRO A 223 -5.50 28.46 -9.88
CA PRO A 223 -4.51 27.43 -10.15
C PRO A 223 -5.03 26.04 -9.77
N GLN A 224 -4.85 25.06 -10.64
CA GLN A 224 -5.28 23.67 -10.45
C GLN A 224 -4.09 22.74 -10.24
N ASN A 225 -4.15 21.92 -9.17
CA ASN A 225 -3.23 20.81 -8.99
C ASN A 225 -3.72 19.60 -9.78
N LEU A 226 -2.89 19.09 -10.67
CA LEU A 226 -3.21 17.97 -11.55
C LEU A 226 -2.36 16.75 -11.19
N LEU A 227 -3.02 15.65 -10.88
CA LEU A 227 -2.46 14.33 -10.87
C LEU A 227 -2.81 13.68 -12.21
N ILE A 228 -1.83 13.58 -13.09
CA ILE A 228 -2.02 13.11 -14.46
C ILE A 228 -1.49 11.67 -14.53
N ASP A 229 -2.39 10.77 -14.85
CA ASP A 229 -2.14 9.36 -15.09
C ASP A 229 -2.58 9.02 -16.54
N TYR A 230 -2.17 7.85 -17.04
CA TYR A 230 -2.76 7.26 -18.22
C TYR A 230 -3.18 5.82 -17.95
N VAL A 231 -4.21 5.39 -18.63
CA VAL A 231 -4.78 4.05 -18.47
C VAL A 231 -4.53 3.28 -19.76
N VAL A 232 -4.04 2.05 -19.63
CA VAL A 232 -3.96 1.11 -20.77
C VAL A 232 -4.89 -0.06 -20.46
N TYR A 233 -5.80 -0.33 -21.38
CA TYR A 233 -6.73 -1.45 -21.33
C TYR A 233 -6.08 -2.62 -22.09
N HIS A 234 -5.53 -3.57 -21.35
CA HIS A 234 -4.83 -4.71 -21.93
C HIS A 234 -5.78 -5.84 -22.27
N MET A 235 -5.65 -6.38 -23.48
CA MET A 235 -6.31 -7.61 -23.88
C MET A 235 -5.89 -8.78 -23.00
N ARG A 236 -6.83 -9.63 -22.66
CA ARG A 236 -6.65 -10.86 -21.89
C ARG A 236 -6.93 -12.08 -22.75
N ALA A 237 -6.49 -13.28 -22.29
CA ALA A 237 -6.75 -14.56 -22.95
C ALA A 237 -8.22 -14.84 -23.25
N ASN A 238 -9.14 -14.31 -22.40
CA ASN A 238 -10.58 -14.49 -22.53
C ASN A 238 -11.27 -13.44 -23.45
N GLY A 239 -10.50 -12.65 -24.20
CA GLY A 239 -11.02 -11.61 -25.10
C GLY A 239 -11.53 -10.35 -24.39
N LYS A 240 -11.43 -10.26 -23.05
CA LYS A 240 -11.81 -9.05 -22.31
C LYS A 240 -10.61 -8.14 -22.07
N GLN A 241 -10.84 -6.85 -21.97
CA GLN A 241 -9.82 -5.89 -21.61
C GLN A 241 -9.75 -5.68 -20.09
N THR A 242 -8.55 -5.39 -19.58
CA THR A 242 -8.33 -5.03 -18.18
C THR A 242 -7.54 -3.75 -18.09
N ALA A 243 -8.09 -2.76 -17.40
CA ALA A 243 -7.48 -1.46 -17.18
C ALA A 243 -6.25 -1.56 -16.26
N LYS A 244 -5.20 -0.85 -16.60
CA LYS A 244 -4.07 -0.58 -15.72
C LYS A 244 -3.68 0.88 -15.79
N VAL A 245 -3.69 1.53 -14.63
CA VAL A 245 -3.33 2.94 -14.45
C VAL A 245 -1.82 3.06 -14.26
N PHE A 246 -1.22 4.00 -14.96
CA PHE A 246 0.20 4.33 -14.91
C PHE A 246 0.36 5.82 -14.59
N LYS A 247 1.24 6.14 -13.64
CA LYS A 247 1.59 7.53 -13.34
C LYS A 247 2.31 8.17 -14.52
N LEU A 248 1.92 9.43 -14.81
CA LEU A 248 2.59 10.21 -15.83
C LEU A 248 3.26 11.44 -15.22
N SER A 249 2.50 12.36 -14.63
CA SER A 249 3.00 13.63 -14.10
C SER A 249 2.19 14.12 -12.91
N LYS A 250 2.79 15.05 -12.17
CA LYS A 250 2.12 15.96 -11.24
C LYS A 250 2.48 17.36 -11.67
N SER A 251 1.48 18.20 -11.85
CA SER A 251 1.65 19.55 -12.33
C SER A 251 0.67 20.48 -11.61
N GLN A 252 1.02 21.74 -11.55
CA GLN A 252 0.10 22.81 -11.20
C GLN A 252 -0.03 23.71 -12.42
N LEU A 253 -1.25 23.98 -12.86
CA LEU A 253 -1.52 24.88 -13.96
C LEU A 253 -2.18 26.14 -13.45
N ALA A 254 -1.64 27.30 -13.83
CA ALA A 254 -2.26 28.59 -13.63
C ALA A 254 -3.58 28.72 -14.44
N PRO A 255 -4.44 29.69 -14.14
CA PRO A 255 -5.62 29.97 -14.97
C PRO A 255 -5.24 30.15 -16.44
N ASN A 256 -5.98 29.50 -17.34
CA ASN A 256 -5.77 29.49 -18.79
C ASN A 256 -4.40 28.95 -19.27
N GLU A 257 -3.62 28.35 -18.39
CA GLU A 257 -2.37 27.70 -18.77
C GLU A 257 -2.62 26.40 -19.50
N THR A 258 -1.73 26.07 -20.45
CA THR A 258 -1.77 24.90 -21.29
C THR A 258 -0.52 24.06 -21.07
N LEU A 259 -0.69 22.76 -20.84
CA LEU A 259 0.38 21.79 -20.68
C LEU A 259 0.32 20.72 -21.77
N ARG A 260 1.39 20.60 -22.56
CA ARG A 260 1.54 19.51 -23.53
C ARG A 260 2.33 18.37 -22.92
N LEU A 261 1.82 17.15 -23.09
CA LEU A 261 2.40 15.94 -22.54
C LEU A 261 2.62 14.88 -23.61
N ARG A 262 3.71 14.13 -23.47
CA ARG A 262 4.05 13.00 -24.33
C ARG A 262 4.61 11.88 -23.50
N LYS A 263 4.12 10.65 -23.69
CA LYS A 263 4.54 9.48 -22.94
C LYS A 263 4.72 8.27 -23.85
N LYS A 264 5.89 7.64 -23.78
CA LYS A 264 6.11 6.32 -24.37
C LYS A 264 5.65 5.24 -23.41
N HIS A 265 4.94 4.24 -23.93
CA HIS A 265 4.56 3.03 -23.22
C HIS A 265 5.08 1.82 -23.98
N SER A 266 5.82 0.94 -23.27
CA SER A 266 6.44 -0.23 -23.85
C SER A 266 5.61 -1.49 -23.59
N PHE A 267 5.47 -2.33 -24.62
CA PHE A 267 4.89 -3.68 -24.56
C PHE A 267 5.96 -4.76 -24.45
N ARG A 268 7.15 -4.42 -23.95
CA ARG A 268 8.21 -5.38 -23.67
C ARG A 268 7.70 -6.47 -22.73
N PRO A 269 7.96 -7.76 -23.02
CA PRO A 269 7.65 -8.85 -22.11
C PRO A 269 8.26 -8.63 -20.73
N ILE A 270 7.44 -8.82 -19.69
CA ILE A 270 7.84 -8.74 -18.28
C ILE A 270 7.30 -9.95 -17.52
N THR A 271 7.99 -10.37 -16.48
CA THR A 271 7.62 -11.57 -15.70
C THR A 271 6.26 -11.47 -15.03
N THR A 272 5.77 -10.26 -14.75
CA THR A 272 4.51 -10.00 -14.03
C THR A 272 3.31 -9.81 -14.95
N ARG A 273 3.47 -9.90 -16.28
CA ARG A 273 2.37 -9.73 -17.24
C ARG A 273 2.60 -10.52 -18.53
N VAL A 274 1.55 -11.21 -18.94
CA VAL A 274 1.43 -11.76 -20.28
C VAL A 274 0.62 -10.79 -21.13
N TYR A 275 1.14 -10.42 -22.31
CA TYR A 275 0.43 -9.64 -23.32
C TYR A 275 -0.21 -10.60 -24.32
N TYR A 276 -1.44 -10.28 -24.73
CA TYR A 276 -2.17 -11.04 -25.73
C TYR A 276 -2.42 -10.16 -26.96
N PRO A 277 -2.36 -10.70 -28.17
CA PRO A 277 -2.71 -9.94 -29.37
C PRO A 277 -4.18 -9.55 -29.36
N GLY A 278 -4.52 -8.46 -30.03
CA GLY A 278 -5.88 -7.97 -30.15
C GLY A 278 -5.97 -6.47 -29.91
N GLU A 279 -7.18 -5.98 -29.77
CA GLU A 279 -7.45 -4.57 -29.54
C GLU A 279 -7.13 -4.16 -28.11
N HIS A 280 -6.28 -3.18 -27.98
CA HIS A 280 -5.96 -2.49 -26.74
C HIS A 280 -6.49 -1.07 -26.83
N ALA A 281 -6.85 -0.46 -25.71
CA ALA A 281 -7.22 0.96 -25.65
C ALA A 281 -6.34 1.70 -24.65
N ALA A 282 -6.26 3.02 -24.81
CA ALA A 282 -5.64 3.88 -23.82
C ALA A 282 -6.47 5.15 -23.62
N ALA A 283 -6.43 5.69 -22.40
CA ALA A 283 -7.09 6.92 -22.00
C ALA A 283 -6.18 7.73 -21.07
N VAL A 284 -6.46 9.02 -20.95
CA VAL A 284 -5.84 9.89 -19.94
C VAL A 284 -6.76 9.97 -18.73
N GLN A 285 -6.18 9.95 -17.54
CA GLN A 285 -6.90 10.15 -16.29
C GLN A 285 -6.30 11.33 -15.54
N ILE A 286 -7.09 12.37 -15.27
CA ILE A 286 -6.65 13.54 -14.51
C ILE A 286 -7.53 13.67 -13.26
N ASN A 287 -6.89 13.75 -12.09
CA ASN A 287 -7.59 13.79 -10.79
C ASN A 287 -8.69 12.72 -10.68
N GLY A 288 -8.41 11.52 -11.22
CA GLY A 288 -9.34 10.39 -11.18
C GLY A 288 -10.43 10.40 -12.27
N VAL A 289 -10.57 11.47 -13.05
CA VAL A 289 -11.52 11.59 -14.15
C VAL A 289 -10.86 11.10 -15.44
N LEU A 290 -11.49 10.14 -16.12
CA LEU A 290 -11.03 9.64 -17.42
C LEU A 290 -11.39 10.60 -18.55
N SER A 291 -10.50 10.73 -19.56
CA SER A 291 -10.83 11.34 -20.85
C SER A 291 -11.87 10.47 -21.57
N GLU A 292 -12.81 11.13 -22.18
CA GLU A 292 -13.70 10.48 -23.15
C GLU A 292 -12.96 10.12 -24.43
#